data_d7226e726598a07df5df1c452402f187
#
_entry.id   d7226e726598a07df5df1c452402f187
#
_cell.length_a   1.000
_cell.length_b   1.000
_cell.length_c   1.000
_cell.angle_alpha   90.00
_cell.angle_beta   90.00
_cell.angle_gamma   90.00
#
_symmetry.space_group_name_H-M   'P 1'
#
loop_
_entity.id
_entity.type
_entity.pdbx_description
1 polymer ?
#
loop_
_entity_poly.entity_id
_entity_poly.type
_entity_poly.pdbx_seq_one_letter_code
_entity_poly.pdbx_strand_id
1 'polypeptide(L)'
;MIKEAIKKVVAKEDLTYDEAYTVMNEIMSGETSAVENAAYLAALSTKSSGMETIDEISGSAAAMREHAQPVTHEMDVIDIVGTGGDHSGSINVSTTASFLAAAAGLKVCKHGNRAASSKSGTADCLEALGVNIAQPPEKVREELGSIGLAFLFAQRYHQSMKHVGAIRRELGIRTVFNILGPLTNPARPAYMLLGVYGEHLLRPLARVLPGLGVKRALIVHGTDGMDEISVGAPTKVYEIENAAERAYEIRPEDFGITPASKEAIRGGTPAENAAVTRGILAGEITAARADICLMNAGAAIYIGGKADSIAEGIDTARRVIADGSALQKLEDFIRISQ
;
A
#
# COMPACT_ATOMS: atom_id res chain seq x y z
N MET A 1 15.63 -23.93 11.28
CA MET A 1 15.21 -22.77 12.12
C MET A 1 13.70 -22.78 12.42
N ILE A 2 12.81 -23.02 11.42
CA ILE A 2 11.33 -22.88 11.61
C ILE A 2 10.77 -23.68 12.80
N LYS A 3 11.25 -24.91 13.05
CA LYS A 3 10.78 -25.74 14.18
C LYS A 3 11.09 -25.15 15.55
N GLU A 4 12.27 -24.52 15.69
CA GLU A 4 12.68 -23.83 16.91
C GLU A 4 11.85 -22.55 17.10
N ALA A 5 11.65 -21.80 16.03
CA ALA A 5 10.80 -20.61 16.06
C ALA A 5 9.35 -20.94 16.42
N ILE A 6 8.76 -22.03 15.88
CA ILE A 6 7.42 -22.49 16.27
C ILE A 6 7.34 -22.74 17.77
N LYS A 7 8.32 -23.47 18.36
CA LYS A 7 8.35 -23.73 19.81
C LYS A 7 8.39 -22.43 20.61
N LYS A 8 9.19 -21.46 20.18
CA LYS A 8 9.36 -20.17 20.81
C LYS A 8 8.06 -19.34 20.78
N VAL A 9 7.44 -19.18 19.60
CA VAL A 9 6.20 -18.41 19.47
C VAL A 9 4.99 -19.08 20.14
N VAL A 10 4.94 -20.42 20.19
CA VAL A 10 3.93 -21.17 20.95
C VAL A 10 4.10 -20.93 22.47
N ALA A 11 5.35 -20.80 22.95
CA ALA A 11 5.65 -20.41 24.33
C ALA A 11 5.38 -18.91 24.61
N LYS A 12 4.90 -18.15 23.62
CA LYS A 12 4.64 -16.69 23.70
C LYS A 12 5.90 -15.85 23.81
N GLU A 13 7.02 -16.36 23.35
CA GLU A 13 8.29 -15.64 23.28
C GLU A 13 8.44 -14.94 21.94
N ASP A 14 9.11 -13.78 21.97
CA ASP A 14 9.37 -12.99 20.77
C ASP A 14 10.54 -13.55 19.96
N LEU A 15 10.45 -13.46 18.64
CA LEU A 15 11.59 -13.73 17.78
C LEU A 15 12.44 -12.46 17.63
N THR A 16 13.73 -12.65 17.54
CA THR A 16 14.65 -11.59 17.11
C THR A 16 14.49 -11.32 15.61
N TYR A 17 15.03 -10.22 15.13
CA TYR A 17 15.10 -9.89 13.70
C TYR A 17 15.72 -11.04 12.89
N ASP A 18 16.88 -11.59 13.33
CA ASP A 18 17.60 -12.64 12.62
C ASP A 18 16.82 -13.96 12.60
N GLU A 19 16.13 -14.31 13.69
CA GLU A 19 15.26 -15.49 13.73
C GLU A 19 14.09 -15.36 12.75
N ALA A 20 13.39 -14.21 12.77
CA ALA A 20 12.27 -13.95 11.88
C ALA A 20 12.70 -13.89 10.40
N TYR A 21 13.83 -13.23 10.13
CA TYR A 21 14.44 -13.22 8.80
C TYR A 21 14.75 -14.62 8.30
N THR A 22 15.43 -15.43 9.12
CA THR A 22 15.83 -16.79 8.73
C THR A 22 14.62 -17.68 8.46
N VAL A 23 13.61 -17.65 9.32
CA VAL A 23 12.38 -18.44 9.13
C VAL A 23 11.64 -18.00 7.84
N MET A 24 11.50 -16.70 7.63
CA MET A 24 10.85 -16.21 6.41
C MET A 24 11.66 -16.57 5.16
N ASN A 25 12.98 -16.54 5.23
CA ASN A 25 13.87 -16.96 4.14
C ASN A 25 13.69 -18.45 3.82
N GLU A 26 13.64 -19.34 4.82
CA GLU A 26 13.36 -20.79 4.65
C GLU A 26 11.99 -20.99 3.97
N ILE A 27 10.96 -20.25 4.41
CA ILE A 27 9.61 -20.30 3.82
C ILE A 27 9.63 -19.84 2.35
N MET A 28 10.25 -18.70 2.05
CA MET A 28 10.29 -18.13 0.70
C MET A 28 11.18 -18.96 -0.26
N SER A 29 12.16 -19.68 0.26
CA SER A 29 12.97 -20.66 -0.51
C SER A 29 12.22 -21.98 -0.76
N GLY A 30 11.11 -22.24 -0.06
CA GLY A 30 10.37 -23.51 -0.15
C GLY A 30 11.04 -24.67 0.57
N GLU A 31 11.89 -24.38 1.56
CA GLU A 31 12.64 -25.37 2.36
C GLU A 31 11.80 -25.93 3.51
N THR A 32 10.62 -25.39 3.73
CA THR A 32 9.70 -25.74 4.82
C THR A 32 8.44 -26.43 4.29
N SER A 33 7.84 -27.28 5.10
CA SER A 33 6.59 -27.95 4.76
C SER A 33 5.36 -27.04 4.96
N ALA A 34 4.25 -27.38 4.30
CA ALA A 34 2.98 -26.65 4.47
C ALA A 34 2.49 -26.71 5.93
N VAL A 35 2.74 -27.83 6.64
CA VAL A 35 2.35 -27.98 8.06
C VAL A 35 3.17 -27.05 8.95
N GLU A 36 4.49 -26.95 8.73
CA GLU A 36 5.36 -26.04 9.48
C GLU A 36 4.98 -24.59 9.22
N ASN A 37 4.73 -24.23 7.97
CA ASN A 37 4.31 -22.87 7.59
C ASN A 37 2.97 -22.49 8.25
N ALA A 38 1.97 -23.37 8.20
CA ALA A 38 0.68 -23.15 8.84
C ALA A 38 0.80 -22.99 10.36
N ALA A 39 1.58 -23.88 11.01
CA ALA A 39 1.83 -23.82 12.45
C ALA A 39 2.53 -22.52 12.87
N TYR A 40 3.58 -22.14 12.14
CA TYR A 40 4.31 -20.89 12.38
C TYR A 40 3.41 -19.65 12.26
N LEU A 41 2.68 -19.54 11.15
CA LEU A 41 1.82 -18.38 10.88
C LEU A 41 0.69 -18.26 11.91
N ALA A 42 0.04 -19.37 12.26
CA ALA A 42 -1.03 -19.37 13.26
C ALA A 42 -0.50 -19.05 14.67
N ALA A 43 0.64 -19.62 15.06
CA ALA A 43 1.24 -19.36 16.36
C ALA A 43 1.73 -17.91 16.49
N LEU A 44 2.37 -17.35 15.45
CA LEU A 44 2.85 -15.98 15.41
C LEU A 44 1.69 -14.99 15.52
N SER A 45 0.60 -15.19 14.77
CA SER A 45 -0.57 -14.29 14.79
C SER A 45 -1.34 -14.31 16.12
N THR A 46 -1.15 -15.35 16.94
CA THR A 46 -1.81 -15.50 18.25
C THR A 46 -0.86 -15.37 19.44
N LYS A 47 0.40 -15.06 19.20
CA LYS A 47 1.44 -14.97 20.23
C LYS A 47 1.13 -13.86 21.24
N SER A 48 0.70 -12.70 20.77
CA SER A 48 0.35 -11.56 21.60
C SER A 48 -1.11 -11.12 21.38
N SER A 49 -1.60 -10.26 22.24
CA SER A 49 -2.96 -9.67 22.10
C SER A 49 -3.04 -8.59 21.02
N GLY A 50 -1.92 -8.15 20.47
CA GLY A 50 -1.86 -7.03 19.55
C GLY A 50 -1.41 -7.41 18.14
N MET A 51 -0.14 -7.74 18.00
CA MET A 51 0.48 -8.03 16.71
C MET A 51 1.89 -8.60 16.90
N GLU A 52 2.53 -8.90 15.79
CA GLU A 52 3.96 -9.23 15.71
C GLU A 52 4.84 -8.06 16.17
N THR A 53 6.02 -8.35 16.70
CA THR A 53 6.97 -7.31 17.11
C THR A 53 7.60 -6.59 15.92
N ILE A 54 8.23 -5.44 16.19
CA ILE A 54 8.96 -4.69 15.15
C ILE A 54 10.05 -5.56 14.52
N ASP A 55 10.78 -6.34 15.32
CA ASP A 55 11.84 -7.22 14.84
C ASP A 55 11.27 -8.35 13.96
N GLU A 56 10.16 -8.96 14.35
CA GLU A 56 9.48 -10.01 13.59
C GLU A 56 8.98 -9.49 12.24
N ILE A 57 8.40 -8.31 12.21
CA ILE A 57 7.93 -7.67 10.98
C ILE A 57 9.12 -7.28 10.09
N SER A 58 10.13 -6.64 10.68
CA SER A 58 11.31 -6.14 9.94
C SER A 58 12.11 -7.28 9.32
N GLY A 59 12.40 -8.33 10.08
CA GLY A 59 13.11 -9.51 9.59
C GLY A 59 12.34 -10.22 8.49
N SER A 60 11.02 -10.41 8.68
CA SER A 60 10.16 -11.02 7.66
C SER A 60 10.09 -10.18 6.37
N ALA A 61 9.95 -8.85 6.49
CA ALA A 61 9.91 -7.96 5.34
C ALA A 61 11.24 -7.94 4.57
N ALA A 62 12.37 -7.94 5.29
CA ALA A 62 13.70 -7.98 4.68
C ALA A 62 13.91 -9.27 3.86
N ALA A 63 13.60 -10.44 4.42
CA ALA A 63 13.68 -11.70 3.70
C ALA A 63 12.79 -11.71 2.46
N MET A 64 11.54 -11.27 2.57
CA MET A 64 10.64 -11.20 1.41
C MET A 64 11.16 -10.27 0.30
N ARG A 65 11.78 -9.13 0.66
CA ARG A 65 12.39 -8.20 -0.32
C ARG A 65 13.55 -8.84 -1.08
N GLU A 66 14.34 -9.68 -0.44
CA GLU A 66 15.45 -10.38 -1.09
C GLU A 66 14.97 -11.44 -2.08
N HIS A 67 13.82 -12.07 -1.81
CA HIS A 67 13.18 -13.02 -2.71
C HIS A 67 12.33 -12.36 -3.81
N ALA A 68 12.13 -11.05 -3.76
CA ALA A 68 11.41 -10.32 -4.80
C ALA A 68 12.31 -10.08 -6.02
N GLN A 69 11.72 -10.03 -7.22
CA GLN A 69 12.44 -9.57 -8.41
C GLN A 69 12.69 -8.06 -8.29
N PRO A 70 13.95 -7.60 -8.16
CA PRO A 70 14.22 -6.19 -7.87
C PRO A 70 13.96 -5.28 -9.08
N VAL A 71 13.53 -4.05 -8.80
CA VAL A 71 13.50 -2.95 -9.76
C VAL A 71 14.55 -1.94 -9.33
N THR A 72 15.71 -1.98 -9.99
CA THR A 72 16.85 -1.11 -9.66
C THR A 72 16.71 0.25 -10.34
N HIS A 73 16.72 1.33 -9.58
CA HIS A 73 16.71 2.72 -10.04
C HIS A 73 17.33 3.64 -8.98
N GLU A 74 17.63 4.88 -9.37
CA GLU A 74 18.22 5.90 -8.48
C GLU A 74 17.22 7.02 -8.14
N MET A 75 15.95 6.86 -8.47
CA MET A 75 14.90 7.85 -8.23
C MET A 75 14.33 7.72 -6.83
N ASP A 76 14.05 8.83 -6.16
CA ASP A 76 13.19 8.83 -4.97
C ASP A 76 11.74 8.61 -5.42
N VAL A 77 11.23 7.40 -5.25
CA VAL A 77 9.86 7.04 -5.61
C VAL A 77 8.97 6.99 -4.39
N ILE A 78 7.66 7.18 -4.61
CA ILE A 78 6.61 7.02 -3.59
C ILE A 78 5.76 5.80 -3.90
N ASP A 79 5.34 5.07 -2.84
CA ASP A 79 4.23 4.11 -2.89
C ASP A 79 3.02 4.66 -2.13
N ILE A 80 1.82 4.52 -2.71
CA ILE A 80 0.54 4.88 -2.12
C ILE A 80 -0.25 3.58 -1.99
N VAL A 81 -0.28 3.01 -0.78
CA VAL A 81 -0.73 1.63 -0.59
C VAL A 81 -1.44 1.45 0.75
N GLY A 82 -2.41 0.55 0.80
CA GLY A 82 -3.03 0.08 2.04
C GLY A 82 -2.69 -1.38 2.32
N THR A 83 -2.86 -1.80 3.57
CA THR A 83 -2.75 -3.22 3.96
C THR A 83 -3.86 -4.06 3.35
N GLY A 84 -4.96 -3.42 2.98
CA GLY A 84 -6.20 -4.11 2.64
C GLY A 84 -6.87 -4.73 3.87
N GLY A 85 -8.00 -5.42 3.63
CA GLY A 85 -8.71 -6.13 4.69
C GLY A 85 -9.51 -5.24 5.65
N ASP A 86 -9.74 -4.00 5.29
CA ASP A 86 -10.56 -3.01 6.00
C ASP A 86 -12.07 -3.22 5.81
N HIS A 87 -12.46 -4.03 4.82
CA HIS A 87 -13.84 -4.34 4.44
C HIS A 87 -14.70 -3.10 4.09
N SER A 88 -14.07 -1.97 3.72
CA SER A 88 -14.78 -0.74 3.36
C SER A 88 -15.62 -0.89 2.10
N GLY A 89 -15.15 -1.70 1.15
CA GLY A 89 -15.77 -1.86 -0.14
C GLY A 89 -15.77 -0.57 -0.97
N SER A 90 -14.81 0.30 -0.74
CA SER A 90 -14.64 1.60 -1.42
C SER A 90 -14.22 1.46 -2.88
N ILE A 91 -14.29 2.56 -3.63
CA ILE A 91 -13.61 2.71 -4.92
C ILE A 91 -12.10 2.49 -4.76
N ASN A 92 -11.36 2.39 -5.87
CA ASN A 92 -9.89 2.24 -5.83
C ASN A 92 -9.20 3.59 -5.52
N VAL A 93 -9.28 4.02 -4.24
CA VAL A 93 -8.81 5.33 -3.75
C VAL A 93 -7.33 5.50 -4.03
N SER A 94 -6.48 4.63 -3.48
CA SER A 94 -5.02 4.73 -3.62
C SER A 94 -4.55 4.62 -5.08
N THR A 95 -5.28 3.88 -5.93
CA THR A 95 -5.00 3.79 -7.38
C THR A 95 -5.26 5.14 -8.05
N THR A 96 -6.42 5.75 -7.80
CA THR A 96 -6.78 7.06 -8.34
C THR A 96 -5.84 8.16 -7.82
N ALA A 97 -5.53 8.15 -6.51
CA ALA A 97 -4.58 9.07 -5.90
C ALA A 97 -3.17 8.97 -6.52
N SER A 98 -2.76 7.76 -6.97
CA SER A 98 -1.47 7.57 -7.64
C SER A 98 -1.36 8.32 -8.96
N PHE A 99 -2.44 8.38 -9.75
CA PHE A 99 -2.48 9.19 -10.97
C PHE A 99 -2.37 10.68 -10.69
N LEU A 100 -3.10 11.16 -9.66
CA LEU A 100 -3.06 12.56 -9.24
C LEU A 100 -1.67 12.96 -8.75
N ALA A 101 -1.05 12.13 -7.91
CA ALA A 101 0.28 12.36 -7.38
C ALA A 101 1.35 12.35 -8.50
N ALA A 102 1.23 11.45 -9.47
CA ALA A 102 2.12 11.40 -10.62
C ALA A 102 1.93 12.59 -11.57
N ALA A 103 0.69 13.07 -11.75
CA ALA A 103 0.40 14.28 -12.51
C ALA A 103 0.97 15.53 -11.82
N ALA A 104 1.00 15.55 -10.48
CA ALA A 104 1.65 16.60 -9.68
C ALA A 104 3.20 16.53 -9.71
N GLY A 105 3.79 15.61 -10.48
CA GLY A 105 5.22 15.52 -10.70
C GLY A 105 5.98 14.61 -9.73
N LEU A 106 5.31 13.76 -8.96
CA LEU A 106 5.96 12.71 -8.18
C LEU A 106 6.34 11.53 -9.09
N LYS A 107 7.33 10.77 -8.66
CA LYS A 107 7.64 9.46 -9.23
C LYS A 107 6.93 8.39 -8.40
N VAL A 108 5.79 7.90 -8.90
CA VAL A 108 4.95 6.93 -8.22
C VAL A 108 5.27 5.52 -8.71
N CYS A 109 5.71 4.64 -7.82
CA CYS A 109 5.92 3.22 -8.10
C CYS A 109 4.99 2.39 -7.23
N LYS A 110 3.75 2.22 -7.70
CA LYS A 110 2.71 1.57 -6.92
C LYS A 110 2.88 0.06 -6.93
N HIS A 111 3.00 -0.54 -5.75
CA HIS A 111 2.93 -1.97 -5.56
C HIS A 111 1.49 -2.40 -5.23
N GLY A 112 0.99 -3.42 -5.89
CA GLY A 112 -0.38 -3.85 -5.66
C GLY A 112 -0.71 -5.24 -6.23
N ASN A 113 -1.91 -5.72 -5.90
CA ASN A 113 -2.38 -7.05 -6.26
C ASN A 113 -3.84 -6.99 -6.75
N ARG A 114 -4.36 -8.16 -7.13
CA ARG A 114 -5.78 -8.38 -7.33
C ARG A 114 -6.53 -8.32 -6.01
N ALA A 115 -7.84 -8.16 -6.08
CA ALA A 115 -8.71 -8.19 -4.91
C ALA A 115 -8.54 -9.51 -4.12
N ALA A 116 -8.44 -9.38 -2.78
CA ALA A 116 -8.48 -10.52 -1.88
C ALA A 116 -9.86 -10.67 -1.21
N SER A 117 -10.44 -9.57 -0.76
CA SER A 117 -11.73 -9.52 -0.07
C SER A 117 -12.72 -8.52 -0.69
N SER A 118 -12.24 -7.54 -1.44
CA SER A 118 -13.06 -6.56 -2.17
C SER A 118 -13.49 -7.10 -3.55
N LYS A 119 -14.31 -6.33 -4.29
CA LYS A 119 -14.72 -6.67 -5.65
C LYS A 119 -13.70 -6.27 -6.71
N SER A 120 -12.81 -5.33 -6.42
CA SER A 120 -11.82 -4.80 -7.34
C SER A 120 -10.55 -4.39 -6.59
N GLY A 121 -9.44 -5.07 -6.86
CA GLY A 121 -8.11 -4.67 -6.39
C GLY A 121 -7.47 -3.68 -7.37
N THR A 122 -6.27 -3.18 -7.02
CA THR A 122 -5.52 -2.26 -7.89
C THR A 122 -5.27 -2.87 -9.27
N ALA A 123 -4.80 -4.12 -9.34
CA ALA A 123 -4.51 -4.79 -10.61
C ALA A 123 -5.77 -4.93 -11.47
N ASP A 124 -6.90 -5.30 -10.87
CA ASP A 124 -8.16 -5.47 -11.58
C ASP A 124 -8.67 -4.15 -12.17
N CYS A 125 -8.56 -3.06 -11.41
CA CYS A 125 -8.93 -1.71 -11.85
C CYS A 125 -8.02 -1.22 -12.98
N LEU A 126 -6.70 -1.41 -12.88
CA LEU A 126 -5.75 -0.99 -13.91
C LEU A 126 -5.94 -1.75 -15.23
N GLU A 127 -6.17 -3.07 -15.17
CA GLU A 127 -6.51 -3.85 -16.36
C GLU A 127 -7.81 -3.36 -17.01
N ALA A 128 -8.83 -3.05 -16.20
CA ALA A 128 -10.10 -2.51 -16.70
C ALA A 128 -9.95 -1.09 -17.30
N LEU A 129 -8.96 -0.31 -16.86
CA LEU A 129 -8.57 0.96 -17.47
C LEU A 129 -7.80 0.78 -18.79
N GLY A 130 -7.34 -0.43 -19.12
CA GLY A 130 -6.57 -0.74 -20.32
C GLY A 130 -5.05 -0.75 -20.12
N VAL A 131 -4.57 -0.72 -18.89
CA VAL A 131 -3.13 -0.79 -18.56
C VAL A 131 -2.67 -2.24 -18.62
N ASN A 132 -1.56 -2.52 -19.31
CA ASN A 132 -0.89 -3.80 -19.22
C ASN A 132 -0.08 -3.87 -17.93
N ILE A 133 -0.55 -4.65 -16.96
CA ILE A 133 0.04 -4.75 -15.62
C ILE A 133 1.21 -5.74 -15.51
N ALA A 134 1.47 -6.54 -16.55
CA ALA A 134 2.47 -7.60 -16.52
C ALA A 134 3.86 -7.10 -16.99
N GLN A 135 4.30 -5.95 -16.49
CA GLN A 135 5.54 -5.31 -16.92
C GLN A 135 6.79 -5.92 -16.28
N PRO A 136 7.88 -6.13 -17.05
CA PRO A 136 9.17 -6.52 -16.51
C PRO A 136 9.88 -5.31 -15.87
N PRO A 137 10.92 -5.53 -15.04
CA PRO A 137 11.62 -4.45 -14.34
C PRO A 137 12.18 -3.34 -15.24
N GLU A 138 12.63 -3.69 -16.45
CA GLU A 138 13.16 -2.74 -17.44
C GLU A 138 12.06 -1.78 -17.90
N LYS A 139 10.86 -2.30 -18.16
CA LYS A 139 9.71 -1.49 -18.58
C LYS A 139 9.22 -0.58 -17.46
N VAL A 140 9.18 -1.08 -16.23
CA VAL A 140 8.88 -0.26 -15.05
C VAL A 140 9.84 0.92 -14.90
N ARG A 141 11.16 0.72 -15.14
CA ARG A 141 12.13 1.83 -15.13
C ARG A 141 11.87 2.84 -16.23
N GLU A 142 11.52 2.37 -17.43
CA GLU A 142 11.15 3.23 -18.56
C GLU A 142 9.91 4.08 -18.22
N GLU A 143 8.87 3.45 -17.66
CA GLU A 143 7.64 4.11 -17.21
C GLU A 143 7.92 5.18 -16.15
N LEU A 144 8.69 4.84 -15.11
CA LEU A 144 9.10 5.79 -14.07
C LEU A 144 9.94 6.95 -14.63
N GLY A 145 10.84 6.67 -15.56
CA GLY A 145 11.68 7.68 -16.19
C GLY A 145 10.90 8.65 -17.06
N SER A 146 10.01 8.13 -17.90
CA SER A 146 9.30 8.89 -18.95
C SER A 146 8.05 9.59 -18.41
N ILE A 147 7.16 8.87 -17.73
CA ILE A 147 5.86 9.41 -17.28
C ILE A 147 5.74 9.57 -15.76
N GLY A 148 6.71 9.06 -14.99
CA GLY A 148 6.71 9.18 -13.53
C GLY A 148 5.68 8.30 -12.83
N LEU A 149 5.14 7.28 -13.48
CA LEU A 149 4.17 6.36 -12.92
C LEU A 149 4.45 4.96 -13.42
N ALA A 150 4.50 3.98 -12.51
CA ALA A 150 4.58 2.57 -12.84
C ALA A 150 3.81 1.71 -11.82
N PHE A 151 3.45 0.49 -12.24
CA PHE A 151 2.78 -0.48 -11.41
C PHE A 151 3.57 -1.78 -11.31
N LEU A 152 3.77 -2.24 -10.07
CA LEU A 152 4.40 -3.51 -9.75
C LEU A 152 3.33 -4.52 -9.34
N PHE A 153 3.01 -5.43 -10.26
CA PHE A 153 2.05 -6.49 -9.99
C PHE A 153 2.65 -7.54 -9.07
N ALA A 154 2.18 -7.61 -7.83
CA ALA A 154 2.77 -8.43 -6.78
C ALA A 154 2.99 -9.90 -7.18
N GLN A 155 2.08 -10.52 -7.93
CA GLN A 155 2.21 -11.92 -8.33
C GLN A 155 3.39 -12.14 -9.31
N ARG A 156 3.75 -11.13 -10.10
CA ARG A 156 4.91 -11.20 -10.99
C ARG A 156 6.22 -11.05 -10.23
N TYR A 157 6.27 -10.14 -9.26
CA TYR A 157 7.49 -9.77 -8.56
C TYR A 157 7.80 -10.65 -7.35
N HIS A 158 6.80 -11.30 -6.74
CA HIS A 158 6.94 -12.16 -5.55
C HIS A 158 6.57 -13.61 -5.86
N GLN A 159 7.33 -14.25 -6.75
CA GLN A 159 7.06 -15.64 -7.16
C GLN A 159 7.17 -16.64 -6.00
N SER A 160 7.98 -16.35 -4.98
CA SER A 160 8.11 -17.15 -3.76
C SER A 160 6.81 -17.26 -2.95
N MET A 161 5.84 -16.35 -3.14
CA MET A 161 4.52 -16.42 -2.51
C MET A 161 3.72 -17.69 -2.88
N LYS A 162 4.12 -18.41 -3.93
CA LYS A 162 3.55 -19.75 -4.26
C LYS A 162 3.67 -20.74 -3.11
N HIS A 163 4.69 -20.62 -2.26
CA HIS A 163 4.93 -21.51 -1.12
C HIS A 163 3.96 -21.29 0.05
N VAL A 164 3.27 -20.15 0.12
CA VAL A 164 2.36 -19.80 1.22
C VAL A 164 0.95 -19.43 0.76
N GLY A 165 0.73 -19.18 -0.52
CA GLY A 165 -0.54 -18.69 -1.03
C GLY A 165 -1.73 -19.61 -0.77
N ALA A 166 -1.56 -20.93 -0.93
CA ALA A 166 -2.58 -21.91 -0.63
C ALA A 166 -2.84 -22.00 0.89
N ILE A 167 -1.78 -22.06 1.68
CA ILE A 167 -1.83 -22.13 3.15
C ILE A 167 -2.62 -20.95 3.73
N ARG A 168 -2.34 -19.72 3.27
CA ARG A 168 -3.06 -18.51 3.72
C ARG A 168 -4.55 -18.57 3.43
N ARG A 169 -4.93 -19.07 2.25
CA ARG A 169 -6.35 -19.24 1.89
C ARG A 169 -7.06 -20.27 2.76
N GLU A 170 -6.39 -21.41 3.03
CA GLU A 170 -6.95 -22.47 3.86
C GLU A 170 -7.07 -22.07 5.33
N LEU A 171 -6.07 -21.34 5.87
CA LEU A 171 -6.12 -20.82 7.24
C LEU A 171 -7.26 -19.81 7.44
N GLY A 172 -7.55 -18.97 6.45
CA GLY A 172 -8.64 -18.00 6.50
C GLY A 172 -8.55 -16.95 7.63
N ILE A 173 -7.36 -16.82 8.26
CA ILE A 173 -7.09 -15.87 9.34
C ILE A 173 -6.12 -14.79 8.89
N ARG A 174 -6.06 -13.69 9.64
CA ARG A 174 -5.00 -12.70 9.48
C ARG A 174 -3.69 -13.25 10.01
N THR A 175 -2.60 -13.00 9.28
CA THR A 175 -1.23 -13.38 9.63
C THR A 175 -0.30 -12.23 9.32
N VAL A 176 0.98 -12.33 9.65
CA VAL A 176 2.00 -11.33 9.30
C VAL A 176 1.96 -10.92 7.81
N PHE A 177 1.56 -11.81 6.91
CA PHE A 177 1.42 -11.50 5.49
C PHE A 177 0.36 -10.43 5.16
N ASN A 178 -0.55 -10.12 6.09
CA ASN A 178 -1.53 -9.06 5.88
C ASN A 178 -0.93 -7.66 6.04
N ILE A 179 0.24 -7.56 6.66
CA ILE A 179 0.98 -6.30 6.85
C ILE A 179 2.27 -6.24 6.03
N LEU A 180 2.81 -7.39 5.58
CA LEU A 180 4.07 -7.42 4.83
C LEU A 180 3.95 -6.91 3.39
N GLY A 181 2.77 -7.03 2.76
CA GLY A 181 2.57 -6.61 1.36
C GLY A 181 3.07 -5.20 1.07
N PRO A 182 2.61 -4.18 1.78
CA PRO A 182 3.08 -2.79 1.61
C PRO A 182 4.57 -2.59 1.88
N LEU A 183 5.15 -3.40 2.77
CA LEU A 183 6.56 -3.28 3.19
C LEU A 183 7.55 -3.90 2.20
N THR A 184 7.05 -4.62 1.18
CA THR A 184 7.88 -5.44 0.30
C THR A 184 7.88 -4.97 -1.16
N ASN A 185 7.57 -3.69 -1.41
CA ASN A 185 7.66 -3.10 -2.74
C ASN A 185 9.08 -3.27 -3.32
N PRO A 186 9.22 -3.95 -4.49
CA PRO A 186 10.51 -4.23 -5.11
C PRO A 186 11.30 -3.00 -5.56
N ALA A 187 10.63 -1.85 -5.74
CA ALA A 187 11.26 -0.58 -6.06
C ALA A 187 11.82 0.16 -4.85
N ARG A 188 11.65 -0.37 -3.62
CA ARG A 188 12.17 0.20 -2.38
C ARG A 188 11.89 1.70 -2.25
N PRO A 189 10.61 2.10 -2.12
CA PRO A 189 10.22 3.51 -2.14
C PRO A 189 10.88 4.31 -1.01
N ALA A 190 11.33 5.53 -1.35
CA ALA A 190 11.83 6.49 -0.38
C ALA A 190 10.71 7.16 0.42
N TYR A 191 9.51 7.22 -0.16
CA TYR A 191 8.32 7.84 0.45
C TYR A 191 7.16 6.86 0.44
N MET A 192 6.29 6.91 1.48
CA MET A 192 5.11 6.05 1.56
C MET A 192 3.90 6.77 2.16
N LEU A 193 2.75 6.66 1.51
CA LEU A 193 1.46 6.80 2.15
C LEU A 193 0.93 5.39 2.40
N LEU A 194 0.92 4.96 3.66
CA LEU A 194 0.59 3.60 4.08
C LEU A 194 -0.70 3.60 4.91
N GLY A 195 -1.79 3.13 4.33
CA GLY A 195 -3.02 2.87 5.06
C GLY A 195 -3.00 1.55 5.82
N VAL A 196 -3.57 1.52 7.02
CA VAL A 196 -3.63 0.31 7.85
C VAL A 196 -5.04 0.01 8.32
N TYR A 197 -5.43 -1.27 8.31
CA TYR A 197 -6.76 -1.73 8.71
C TYR A 197 -7.05 -1.60 10.22
N GLY A 198 -6.07 -1.23 11.02
CA GLY A 198 -6.24 -1.11 12.47
C GLY A 198 -5.27 -0.12 13.10
N GLU A 199 -5.78 0.66 14.05
CA GLU A 199 -5.01 1.69 14.76
C GLU A 199 -3.73 1.15 15.42
N HIS A 200 -3.78 -0.07 15.96
CA HIS A 200 -2.65 -0.72 16.63
C HIS A 200 -1.43 -0.92 15.72
N LEU A 201 -1.61 -0.84 14.39
CA LEU A 201 -0.54 -0.97 13.39
C LEU A 201 0.21 0.34 13.12
N LEU A 202 -0.36 1.50 13.45
CA LEU A 202 0.21 2.81 13.12
C LEU A 202 1.66 2.95 13.58
N ARG A 203 1.87 2.88 14.89
CA ARG A 203 3.19 3.09 15.49
C ARG A 203 4.20 1.97 15.17
N PRO A 204 3.85 0.68 15.25
CA PRO A 204 4.78 -0.39 14.89
C PRO A 204 5.28 -0.29 13.45
N LEU A 205 4.38 -0.08 12.47
CA LEU A 205 4.80 0.04 11.07
C LEU A 205 5.61 1.31 10.81
N ALA A 206 5.29 2.43 11.49
CA ALA A 206 6.12 3.64 11.43
C ALA A 206 7.57 3.37 11.84
N ARG A 207 7.80 2.50 12.83
CA ARG A 207 9.14 2.13 13.31
C ARG A 207 9.87 1.11 12.44
N VAL A 208 9.13 0.31 11.68
CA VAL A 208 9.69 -0.64 10.71
C VAL A 208 10.22 0.08 9.46
N LEU A 209 9.51 1.09 8.96
CA LEU A 209 9.78 1.73 7.67
C LEU A 209 11.19 2.33 7.52
N PRO A 210 11.77 3.03 8.52
CA PRO A 210 13.14 3.56 8.40
C PRO A 210 14.19 2.47 8.19
N GLY A 211 14.07 1.32 8.87
CA GLY A 211 14.92 0.15 8.67
C GLY A 211 14.83 -0.45 7.28
N LEU A 212 13.75 -0.18 6.56
CA LEU A 212 13.53 -0.57 5.18
C LEU A 212 13.95 0.50 4.16
N GLY A 213 14.57 1.61 4.60
CA GLY A 213 15.08 2.68 3.76
C GLY A 213 14.07 3.78 3.40
N VAL A 214 12.91 3.79 4.04
CA VAL A 214 11.90 4.85 3.84
C VAL A 214 12.34 6.11 4.59
N LYS A 215 12.45 7.24 3.87
CA LYS A 215 12.88 8.54 4.39
C LYS A 215 11.74 9.30 5.07
N ARG A 216 10.55 9.26 4.46
CA ARG A 216 9.36 9.94 4.95
C ARG A 216 8.11 9.15 4.64
N ALA A 217 7.18 9.07 5.60
CA ALA A 217 5.90 8.40 5.40
C ALA A 217 4.79 8.97 6.27
N LEU A 218 3.54 8.81 5.81
CA LEU A 218 2.35 8.87 6.64
C LEU A 218 1.78 7.46 6.74
N ILE A 219 1.62 6.97 7.96
CA ILE A 219 0.87 5.76 8.27
C ILE A 219 -0.49 6.23 8.77
N VAL A 220 -1.55 5.81 8.10
CA VAL A 220 -2.89 6.37 8.32
C VAL A 220 -3.93 5.29 8.63
N HIS A 221 -4.91 5.64 9.46
CA HIS A 221 -6.05 4.80 9.79
C HIS A 221 -7.29 5.66 10.00
N GLY A 222 -8.29 5.50 9.14
CA GLY A 222 -9.60 6.12 9.34
C GLY A 222 -10.30 5.53 10.56
N THR A 223 -10.80 6.38 11.47
CA THR A 223 -11.48 5.91 12.70
C THR A 223 -12.78 5.15 12.41
N ASP A 224 -13.26 5.21 11.18
CA ASP A 224 -14.34 4.38 10.65
C ASP A 224 -13.86 2.99 10.15
N GLY A 225 -12.56 2.70 10.31
CA GLY A 225 -11.93 1.41 9.99
C GLY A 225 -11.28 1.32 8.61
N MET A 226 -11.23 2.42 7.85
CA MET A 226 -10.59 2.44 6.53
C MET A 226 -9.07 2.44 6.63
N ASP A 227 -8.42 1.73 5.71
CA ASP A 227 -6.98 1.79 5.47
C ASP A 227 -6.60 2.89 4.45
N GLU A 228 -7.27 4.04 4.55
CA GLU A 228 -7.09 5.25 3.76
C GLU A 228 -7.32 6.49 4.64
N ILE A 229 -6.97 7.68 4.16
CA ILE A 229 -7.46 8.93 4.76
C ILE A 229 -8.96 9.00 4.44
N SER A 230 -9.78 8.90 5.47
CA SER A 230 -11.23 8.83 5.33
C SER A 230 -11.86 10.18 4.98
N VAL A 231 -12.84 10.16 4.08
CA VAL A 231 -13.71 11.31 3.80
C VAL A 231 -14.91 11.38 4.75
N GLY A 232 -15.14 10.34 5.54
CA GLY A 232 -16.33 10.24 6.40
C GLY A 232 -16.06 10.37 7.90
N ALA A 233 -14.80 10.27 8.31
CA ALA A 233 -14.42 10.23 9.71
C ALA A 233 -13.03 10.83 9.93
N PRO A 234 -12.67 11.15 11.18
CA PRO A 234 -11.30 11.51 11.53
C PRO A 234 -10.32 10.39 11.10
N THR A 235 -9.13 10.77 10.70
CA THR A 235 -8.04 9.86 10.37
C THR A 235 -6.87 10.07 11.31
N LYS A 236 -6.45 9.01 11.99
CA LYS A 236 -5.25 9.00 12.81
C LYS A 236 -4.04 8.87 11.90
N VAL A 237 -3.07 9.74 12.12
CA VAL A 237 -1.84 9.83 11.32
C VAL A 237 -0.64 9.62 12.22
N TYR A 238 0.26 8.77 11.77
CA TYR A 238 1.59 8.64 12.32
C TYR A 238 2.59 9.02 11.23
N GLU A 239 3.21 10.19 11.37
CA GLU A 239 4.17 10.71 10.41
C GLU A 239 5.59 10.38 10.86
N ILE A 240 6.41 9.93 9.94
CA ILE A 240 7.84 9.80 10.11
C ILE A 240 8.57 10.64 9.08
N GLU A 241 9.61 11.34 9.52
CA GLU A 241 10.51 12.07 8.66
C GLU A 241 11.93 12.00 9.26
N ASN A 242 12.88 11.40 8.51
CA ASN A 242 14.27 11.23 8.98
C ASN A 242 14.37 10.65 10.41
N ALA A 243 13.56 9.62 10.70
CA ALA A 243 13.41 8.96 11.99
C ALA A 243 12.77 9.80 13.12
N ALA A 244 12.34 11.03 12.87
CA ALA A 244 11.46 11.76 13.77
C ALA A 244 10.02 11.26 13.64
N GLU A 245 9.33 11.07 14.77
CA GLU A 245 7.97 10.57 14.83
C GLU A 245 7.01 11.68 15.29
N ARG A 246 5.87 11.82 14.62
CA ARG A 246 4.78 12.71 15.04
C ARG A 246 3.44 12.01 14.87
N ALA A 247 2.58 12.03 15.90
CA ALA A 247 1.22 11.52 15.83
C ALA A 247 0.22 12.68 15.92
N TYR A 248 -0.79 12.64 15.06
CA TYR A 248 -1.88 13.64 15.04
C TYR A 248 -3.13 13.06 14.38
N GLU A 249 -4.21 13.83 14.39
CA GLU A 249 -5.46 13.49 13.72
C GLU A 249 -5.78 14.57 12.69
N ILE A 250 -6.33 14.16 11.57
CA ILE A 250 -6.87 15.05 10.54
C ILE A 250 -8.32 14.69 10.26
N ARG A 251 -9.08 15.67 9.80
CA ARG A 251 -10.51 15.55 9.47
C ARG A 251 -10.79 16.10 8.09
N PRO A 252 -11.83 15.63 7.38
CA PRO A 252 -12.23 16.22 6.10
C PRO A 252 -12.45 17.73 6.20
N GLU A 253 -13.05 18.20 7.30
CA GLU A 253 -13.37 19.60 7.55
C GLU A 253 -12.13 20.49 7.66
N ASP A 254 -10.98 19.96 8.06
CA ASP A 254 -9.70 20.69 8.10
C ASP A 254 -9.27 21.17 6.69
N PHE A 255 -9.83 20.53 5.66
CA PHE A 255 -9.56 20.82 4.24
C PHE A 255 -10.78 21.42 3.51
N GLY A 256 -11.79 21.86 4.24
CA GLY A 256 -13.04 22.38 3.68
C GLY A 256 -13.89 21.33 2.95
N ILE A 257 -13.68 20.05 3.26
CA ILE A 257 -14.42 18.92 2.69
C ILE A 257 -15.54 18.54 3.67
N THR A 258 -16.76 18.41 3.14
CA THR A 258 -17.91 17.96 3.92
C THR A 258 -17.83 16.44 4.12
N PRO A 259 -17.91 15.94 5.36
CA PRO A 259 -17.90 14.51 5.63
C PRO A 259 -19.00 13.75 4.88
N ALA A 260 -18.66 12.57 4.36
CA ALA A 260 -19.57 11.76 3.58
C ALA A 260 -19.63 10.32 4.12
N SER A 261 -20.77 9.65 3.90
CA SER A 261 -20.93 8.26 4.33
C SER A 261 -20.10 7.28 3.49
N LYS A 262 -19.83 6.09 4.03
CA LYS A 262 -19.18 4.99 3.28
C LYS A 262 -19.95 4.61 2.01
N GLU A 263 -21.27 4.72 2.00
CA GLU A 263 -22.10 4.44 0.82
C GLU A 263 -21.77 5.42 -0.34
N ALA A 264 -21.45 6.67 -0.05
CA ALA A 264 -21.12 7.68 -1.06
C ALA A 264 -19.83 7.34 -1.84
N ILE A 265 -18.92 6.58 -1.21
CA ILE A 265 -17.63 6.16 -1.80
C ILE A 265 -17.61 4.68 -2.18
N ARG A 266 -18.77 4.02 -2.16
CA ARG A 266 -18.86 2.59 -2.46
C ARG A 266 -18.36 2.29 -3.88
N GLY A 267 -17.48 1.29 -3.97
CA GLY A 267 -16.98 0.73 -5.21
C GLY A 267 -17.83 -0.41 -5.74
N GLY A 268 -17.47 -0.90 -6.91
CA GLY A 268 -18.16 -1.94 -7.62
C GLY A 268 -17.22 -2.96 -8.25
N THR A 269 -17.60 -3.46 -9.41
CA THR A 269 -16.78 -4.32 -10.26
C THR A 269 -15.53 -3.58 -10.77
N PRO A 270 -14.52 -4.28 -11.31
CA PRO A 270 -13.35 -3.62 -11.92
C PRO A 270 -13.73 -2.59 -12.98
N ALA A 271 -14.69 -2.88 -13.83
CA ALA A 271 -15.14 -1.96 -14.89
C ALA A 271 -15.83 -0.71 -14.31
N GLU A 272 -16.67 -0.85 -13.28
CA GLU A 272 -17.31 0.28 -12.60
C GLU A 272 -16.28 1.15 -11.89
N ASN A 273 -15.31 0.55 -11.21
CA ASN A 273 -14.24 1.30 -10.53
C ASN A 273 -13.29 1.99 -11.52
N ALA A 274 -13.00 1.36 -12.66
CA ALA A 274 -12.24 1.98 -13.73
C ALA A 274 -12.97 3.21 -14.31
N ALA A 275 -14.28 3.12 -14.52
CA ALA A 275 -15.09 4.25 -14.96
C ALA A 275 -15.10 5.38 -13.92
N VAL A 276 -15.19 5.06 -12.63
CA VAL A 276 -15.10 6.06 -11.55
C VAL A 276 -13.72 6.73 -11.52
N THR A 277 -12.63 5.95 -11.59
CA THR A 277 -11.27 6.50 -11.64
C THR A 277 -11.12 7.44 -12.83
N ARG A 278 -11.50 7.02 -14.04
CA ARG A 278 -11.45 7.87 -15.24
C ARG A 278 -12.27 9.14 -15.08
N GLY A 279 -13.49 9.03 -14.57
CA GLY A 279 -14.39 10.19 -14.36
C GLY A 279 -13.85 11.17 -13.33
N ILE A 280 -13.16 10.72 -12.27
CA ILE A 280 -12.49 11.60 -11.30
C ILE A 280 -11.31 12.32 -11.99
N LEU A 281 -10.47 11.60 -12.73
CA LEU A 281 -9.31 12.18 -13.41
C LEU A 281 -9.72 13.16 -14.52
N ALA A 282 -10.90 12.97 -15.11
CA ALA A 282 -11.49 13.90 -16.10
C ALA A 282 -12.22 15.09 -15.46
N GLY A 283 -12.41 15.13 -14.14
CA GLY A 283 -13.20 16.14 -13.44
C GLY A 283 -14.72 16.01 -13.60
N GLU A 284 -15.20 14.89 -14.14
CA GLU A 284 -16.62 14.59 -14.35
C GLU A 284 -17.30 14.05 -13.09
N ILE A 285 -16.57 13.34 -12.25
CA ILE A 285 -17.01 12.84 -10.95
C ILE A 285 -16.40 13.72 -9.85
N THR A 286 -17.26 14.30 -9.05
CA THR A 286 -16.94 15.23 -7.96
C THR A 286 -17.45 14.69 -6.62
N ALA A 287 -17.48 15.56 -5.57
CA ALA A 287 -17.95 15.25 -4.22
C ALA A 287 -17.18 14.07 -3.58
N ALA A 288 -17.81 13.30 -2.71
CA ALA A 288 -17.16 12.33 -1.83
C ALA A 288 -16.15 11.38 -2.51
N ARG A 289 -16.46 10.92 -3.74
CA ARG A 289 -15.54 10.02 -4.49
C ARG A 289 -14.28 10.72 -4.97
N ALA A 290 -14.40 11.97 -5.40
CA ALA A 290 -13.24 12.78 -5.74
C ALA A 290 -12.52 13.24 -4.46
N ASP A 291 -13.26 13.68 -3.45
CA ASP A 291 -12.72 14.23 -2.21
C ASP A 291 -11.80 13.22 -1.49
N ILE A 292 -12.22 11.95 -1.35
CA ILE A 292 -11.35 10.95 -0.74
C ILE A 292 -10.07 10.73 -1.54
N CYS A 293 -10.14 10.73 -2.87
CA CYS A 293 -8.95 10.61 -3.72
C CYS A 293 -8.05 11.86 -3.62
N LEU A 294 -8.65 13.04 -3.52
CA LEU A 294 -7.92 14.31 -3.34
C LEU A 294 -7.19 14.36 -2.00
N MET A 295 -7.82 13.91 -0.89
CA MET A 295 -7.18 13.87 0.43
C MET A 295 -5.98 12.92 0.43
N ASN A 296 -6.12 11.72 -0.12
CA ASN A 296 -5.03 10.75 -0.18
C ASN A 296 -3.93 11.18 -1.17
N ALA A 297 -4.28 11.76 -2.31
CA ALA A 297 -3.30 12.35 -3.24
C ALA A 297 -2.57 13.55 -2.61
N GLY A 298 -3.30 14.44 -1.93
CA GLY A 298 -2.73 15.59 -1.24
C GLY A 298 -1.70 15.21 -0.19
N ALA A 299 -2.00 14.19 0.60
CA ALA A 299 -1.08 13.63 1.57
C ALA A 299 0.18 13.04 0.89
N ALA A 300 0.01 12.31 -0.22
CA ALA A 300 1.13 11.78 -0.99
C ALA A 300 2.00 12.89 -1.61
N ILE A 301 1.38 13.96 -2.13
CA ILE A 301 2.06 15.12 -2.71
C ILE A 301 2.88 15.85 -1.63
N TYR A 302 2.33 15.97 -0.41
CA TYR A 302 3.00 16.56 0.74
C TYR A 302 4.24 15.74 1.15
N ILE A 303 4.11 14.45 1.40
CA ILE A 303 5.26 13.62 1.83
C ILE A 303 6.31 13.46 0.73
N GLY A 304 5.92 13.54 -0.54
CA GLY A 304 6.83 13.55 -1.68
C GLY A 304 7.51 14.90 -1.93
N GLY A 305 7.30 15.90 -1.06
CA GLY A 305 7.99 17.20 -1.11
C GLY A 305 7.54 18.12 -2.26
N LYS A 306 6.30 17.96 -2.76
CA LYS A 306 5.73 18.82 -3.81
C LYS A 306 4.68 19.82 -3.26
N ALA A 307 4.48 19.81 -1.94
CA ALA A 307 3.67 20.75 -1.21
C ALA A 307 4.19 20.87 0.23
N ASP A 308 3.97 21.98 0.89
CA ASP A 308 4.41 22.26 2.26
C ASP A 308 3.39 21.76 3.31
N SER A 309 2.20 21.38 2.88
CA SER A 309 1.13 20.83 3.72
C SER A 309 0.21 19.89 2.93
N ILE A 310 -0.58 19.07 3.66
CA ILE A 310 -1.61 18.22 3.03
C ILE A 310 -2.64 19.09 2.31
N ALA A 311 -3.04 20.25 2.89
CA ALA A 311 -3.98 21.17 2.27
C ALA A 311 -3.48 21.69 0.92
N GLU A 312 -2.23 22.15 0.83
CA GLU A 312 -1.62 22.57 -0.43
C GLU A 312 -1.48 21.42 -1.43
N GLY A 313 -1.19 20.20 -0.92
CA GLY A 313 -1.19 19.00 -1.74
C GLY A 313 -2.56 18.70 -2.35
N ILE A 314 -3.65 18.88 -1.59
CA ILE A 314 -5.03 18.74 -2.08
C ILE A 314 -5.33 19.78 -3.16
N ASP A 315 -4.91 21.03 -2.97
CA ASP A 315 -5.09 22.07 -3.97
C ASP A 315 -4.28 21.77 -5.24
N THR A 316 -3.10 21.18 -5.09
CA THR A 316 -2.31 20.71 -6.24
C THR A 316 -3.01 19.57 -6.98
N ALA A 317 -3.59 18.60 -6.24
CA ALA A 317 -4.39 17.53 -6.84
C ALA A 317 -5.64 18.06 -7.58
N ARG A 318 -6.31 19.09 -7.06
CA ARG A 318 -7.41 19.76 -7.76
C ARG A 318 -6.94 20.42 -9.05
N ARG A 319 -5.78 21.09 -9.05
CA ARG A 319 -5.22 21.75 -10.25
C ARG A 319 -4.93 20.75 -11.36
N VAL A 320 -4.32 19.61 -11.08
CA VAL A 320 -4.00 18.61 -12.10
C VAL A 320 -5.23 17.92 -12.69
N ILE A 321 -6.37 17.94 -12.00
CA ILE A 321 -7.66 17.56 -12.58
C ILE A 321 -8.16 18.66 -13.50
N ALA A 322 -8.18 19.91 -13.01
CA ALA A 322 -8.74 21.05 -13.73
C ALA A 322 -8.00 21.39 -15.03
N ASP A 323 -6.69 21.20 -15.09
CA ASP A 323 -5.87 21.43 -16.29
C ASP A 323 -5.78 20.22 -17.23
N GLY A 324 -6.40 19.08 -16.86
CA GLY A 324 -6.45 17.85 -17.65
C GLY A 324 -5.22 16.97 -17.56
N SER A 325 -4.17 17.35 -16.83
CA SER A 325 -2.93 16.59 -16.72
C SER A 325 -3.12 15.24 -15.99
N ALA A 326 -4.10 15.15 -15.09
CA ALA A 326 -4.46 13.91 -14.42
C ALA A 326 -5.00 12.85 -15.40
N LEU A 327 -5.93 13.23 -16.29
CA LEU A 327 -6.44 12.33 -17.34
C LEU A 327 -5.34 11.98 -18.35
N GLN A 328 -4.55 12.96 -18.75
CA GLN A 328 -3.42 12.76 -19.66
C GLN A 328 -2.42 11.73 -19.08
N LYS A 329 -2.18 11.75 -17.76
CA LYS A 329 -1.32 10.77 -17.08
C LYS A 329 -1.84 9.34 -17.23
N LEU A 330 -3.16 9.14 -17.13
CA LEU A 330 -3.79 7.83 -17.37
C LEU A 330 -3.59 7.38 -18.84
N GLU A 331 -3.86 8.26 -19.81
CA GLU A 331 -3.71 7.92 -21.22
C GLU A 331 -2.25 7.60 -21.60
N ASP A 332 -1.30 8.35 -21.05
CA ASP A 332 0.12 8.09 -21.23
C ASP A 332 0.51 6.73 -20.62
N PHE A 333 -0.03 6.38 -19.46
CA PHE A 333 0.26 5.10 -18.82
C PHE A 333 -0.33 3.92 -19.61
N ILE A 334 -1.57 4.05 -20.09
CA ILE A 334 -2.16 3.05 -20.98
C ILE A 334 -1.27 2.83 -22.21
N ARG A 335 -0.88 3.92 -22.88
CA ARG A 335 -0.08 3.89 -24.11
C ARG A 335 1.31 3.29 -23.90
N ILE A 336 2.01 3.71 -22.85
CA ILE A 336 3.39 3.24 -22.61
C ILE A 336 3.40 1.79 -22.13
N SER A 337 2.37 1.32 -21.46
CA SER A 337 2.27 -0.06 -20.95
C SER A 337 2.04 -1.11 -22.04
N GLN A 338 1.67 -0.72 -23.26
CA GLN A 338 1.54 -1.64 -24.41
C GLN A 338 2.94 -1.94 -24.99
#